data_5fb7703c9bf21f79cb1418cf3dfda59e
#
_entry.id   5fb7703c9bf21f79cb1418cf3dfda59e
#
_cell.length_a   1.000
_cell.length_b   1.000
_cell.length_c   1.000
_cell.angle_alpha   90.00
_cell.angle_beta   90.00
_cell.angle_gamma   90.00
#
_symmetry.space_group_name_H-M   'P 1'
#
loop_
_entity.id
_entity.type
_entity.pdbx_description
1 polymer ?
#
loop_
_entity_poly.entity_id
_entity_poly.type
_entity_poly.pdbx_seq_one_letter_code
_entity_poly.pdbx_strand_id
1 'polypeptide(L)' 'MKIEILGTDCPKCKKLNELVEEAVNELGVSAEIIKITDINKIIDYGVMVTPALVIDGDVKVAGKIPEKEGIKRWIEYCSK' A
#
# COMPACT_ATOMS: atom_id res chain seq x y z
N MET A 1 6.97 4.69 -9.84
CA MET A 1 6.34 4.71 -8.50
C MET A 1 6.45 3.34 -7.85
N LYS A 2 6.81 3.31 -6.61
CA LYS A 2 6.95 2.06 -5.85
C LYS A 2 5.91 2.03 -4.74
N ILE A 3 5.07 1.01 -4.76
CA ILE A 3 4.02 0.83 -3.76
C ILE A 3 4.33 -0.43 -2.96
N GLU A 4 4.41 -0.29 -1.65
CA GLU A 4 4.70 -1.42 -0.77
C GLU A 4 3.50 -1.69 0.13
N ILE A 5 3.13 -2.96 0.24
CA ILE A 5 2.03 -3.39 1.11
C ILE A 5 2.65 -4.18 2.24
N LEU A 6 2.62 -3.60 3.43
CA LEU A 6 3.23 -4.19 4.61
C LEU A 6 2.20 -5.04 5.35
N GLY A 7 2.54 -6.28 5.61
CA GLY A 7 1.69 -7.13 6.41
C GLY A 7 1.95 -8.60 6.19
N THR A 8 1.57 -9.39 7.18
CA THR A 8 1.58 -10.84 7.06
C THR A 8 0.37 -11.27 6.24
N ASP A 9 0.36 -12.52 5.81
CA ASP A 9 -0.61 -13.03 4.84
C ASP A 9 -2.02 -13.19 5.47
N CYS A 10 -2.66 -12.08 5.80
CA CYS A 10 -3.99 -12.05 6.39
C CYS A 10 -5.04 -11.60 5.35
N PRO A 11 -6.34 -11.88 5.60
CA PRO A 11 -7.40 -11.45 4.67
C PRO A 11 -7.42 -9.95 4.39
N LYS A 12 -7.16 -9.14 5.41
CA LYS A 12 -7.12 -7.68 5.25
C LYS A 12 -5.99 -7.23 4.34
N CYS A 13 -4.82 -7.88 4.46
CA CYS A 13 -3.67 -7.56 3.61
C CYS A 13 -3.96 -7.91 2.15
N LYS A 14 -4.63 -9.02 1.92
CA LYS A 14 -5.05 -9.41 0.57
C LYS A 14 -6.03 -8.42 -0.02
N LYS A 15 -6.98 -7.96 0.79
CA LYS A 15 -7.97 -6.98 0.36
C LYS A 15 -7.30 -5.66 -0.02
N LEU A 16 -6.36 -5.20 0.78
CA LEU A 16 -5.61 -3.99 0.47
C LEU A 16 -4.84 -4.14 -0.83
N ASN A 17 -4.20 -5.29 -1.05
CA ASN A 17 -3.47 -5.55 -2.28
C ASN A 17 -4.39 -5.46 -3.51
N GLU A 18 -5.57 -6.06 -3.42
CA GLU A 18 -6.55 -6.00 -4.51
C GLU A 18 -6.98 -4.57 -4.81
N LEU A 19 -7.26 -3.79 -3.78
CA LEU A 19 -7.67 -2.40 -3.95
C LEU A 19 -6.57 -1.57 -4.60
N VAL A 20 -5.32 -1.78 -4.21
CA VAL A 20 -4.18 -1.08 -4.78
C VAL A 20 -4.01 -1.44 -6.25
N GLU A 21 -4.10 -2.73 -6.59
CA GLU A 21 -4.00 -3.18 -7.98
C GLU A 21 -5.10 -2.57 -8.84
N GLU A 22 -6.33 -2.56 -8.34
CA GLU A 22 -7.46 -1.96 -9.05
C GLU A 22 -7.24 -0.46 -9.28
N ALA A 23 -6.79 0.25 -8.25
CA ALA A 23 -6.54 1.68 -8.35
C ALA A 23 -5.47 2.00 -9.40
N VAL A 24 -4.37 1.24 -9.40
CA VAL A 24 -3.29 1.41 -10.37
C VAL A 24 -3.80 1.15 -11.78
N ASN A 25 -4.59 0.10 -11.98
CA ASN A 25 -5.14 -0.24 -13.29
C ASN A 25 -6.11 0.83 -13.79
N GLU A 26 -6.96 1.34 -12.93
CA GLU A 26 -7.94 2.37 -13.30
C GLU A 26 -7.28 3.70 -13.66
N LEU A 27 -6.20 4.04 -12.98
CA LEU A 27 -5.47 5.28 -13.26
C LEU A 27 -4.50 5.13 -14.43
N GLY A 28 -4.18 3.91 -14.82
CA GLY A 28 -3.25 3.65 -15.91
C GLY A 28 -1.83 4.09 -15.62
N VAL A 29 -1.45 4.18 -14.35
CA VAL A 29 -0.09 4.57 -13.98
C VAL A 29 0.84 3.37 -13.95
N SER A 30 2.12 3.61 -14.20
CA SER A 30 3.14 2.59 -14.09
C SER A 30 3.63 2.55 -12.64
N ALA A 31 3.26 1.52 -11.91
CA ALA A 31 3.64 1.38 -10.50
C ALA A 31 4.08 -0.06 -10.21
N GLU A 32 5.09 -0.18 -9.37
CA GLU A 32 5.57 -1.47 -8.91
C GLU A 32 4.93 -1.76 -7.55
N ILE A 33 4.20 -2.87 -7.46
CA ILE A 33 3.52 -3.26 -6.22
C ILE A 33 4.32 -4.40 -5.58
N ILE A 34 4.79 -4.17 -4.37
CA ILE A 34 5.62 -5.11 -3.63
C ILE A 34 4.94 -5.47 -2.31
N LYS A 35 4.85 -6.76 -2.03
CA LYS A 35 4.36 -7.26 -0.75
C LYS A 35 5.53 -7.43 0.20
N ILE A 36 5.44 -6.81 1.37
CA ILE A 36 6.46 -6.93 2.42
C ILE A 36 5.85 -7.71 3.57
N THR A 37 6.34 -8.92 3.78
CA THR A 37 5.87 -9.80 4.87
C THR A 37 6.88 -9.91 6.00
N ASP A 38 8.08 -9.38 5.81
CA ASP A 38 9.14 -9.42 6.81
C ASP A 38 8.86 -8.41 7.93
N ILE A 39 8.65 -8.91 9.13
CA ILE A 39 8.32 -8.08 10.30
C ILE A 39 9.41 -7.04 10.56
N ASN A 40 10.67 -7.40 10.38
CA ASN A 40 11.78 -6.47 10.60
C ASN A 40 11.70 -5.26 9.67
N LYS A 41 11.35 -5.48 8.41
CA LYS A 41 11.18 -4.40 7.46
C LYS A 41 9.98 -3.53 7.79
N ILE A 42 8.90 -4.16 8.26
CA ILE A 42 7.69 -3.45 8.69
C ILE A 42 8.02 -2.52 9.85
N ILE A 43 8.77 -3.01 10.82
CA ILE A 43 9.20 -2.22 11.97
C ILE A 43 10.12 -1.08 11.55
N ASP A 44 10.99 -1.32 10.57
CA ASP A 44 11.90 -0.28 10.05
C ASP A 44 11.14 0.91 9.45
N TYR A 45 9.93 0.68 8.93
CA TYR A 45 9.07 1.78 8.47
C TYR A 45 8.36 2.51 9.61
N GLY A 46 8.53 2.04 10.84
CA GLY A 46 7.85 2.62 11.99
C GLY A 46 6.40 2.18 12.12
N VAL A 47 6.01 1.12 11.42
CA VAL A 47 4.64 0.59 11.44
C VAL A 47 4.53 -0.50 12.50
N MET A 48 3.57 -0.34 13.41
CA MET A 48 3.34 -1.32 14.47
C MET A 48 2.06 -2.12 14.26
N VAL A 49 1.23 -1.72 13.30
CA VAL A 49 -0.02 -2.42 12.98
C VAL A 49 -0.11 -2.66 11.48
N THR A 50 -0.68 -3.80 11.10
CA THR A 50 -0.85 -4.17 9.70
C THR A 50 -2.34 -4.36 9.41
N PRO A 51 -2.77 -4.19 8.16
CA PRO A 51 -1.97 -3.89 6.98
C PRO A 51 -1.56 -2.41 6.91
N ALA A 52 -0.49 -2.12 6.20
CA ALA A 52 -0.03 -0.76 5.98
C ALA A 52 0.29 -0.55 4.51
N LEU A 53 0.09 0.67 4.04
CA LEU A 53 0.36 1.04 2.66
C LEU A 53 1.45 2.09 2.62
N VAL A 54 2.49 1.82 1.84
CA VAL A 54 3.63 2.72 1.65
C VAL A 54 3.72 3.06 0.17
N ILE A 55 3.82 4.35 -0.14
CA ILE A 55 4.00 4.82 -1.51
C ILE A 55 5.27 5.65 -1.55
N ASP A 56 6.23 5.23 -2.37
CA ASP A 56 7.53 5.89 -2.53
C ASP A 56 8.23 6.18 -1.20
N GLY A 57 8.15 5.23 -0.28
CA GLY A 57 8.80 5.34 1.02
C GLY A 57 8.00 6.05 2.10
N ASP A 58 6.83 6.60 1.75
CA ASP A 58 5.94 7.27 2.71
C ASP A 58 4.82 6.36 3.15
N VAL A 59 4.67 6.15 4.45
CA VAL A 59 3.56 5.37 5.00
C VAL A 59 2.30 6.23 4.92
N LYS A 60 1.33 5.78 4.13
CA LYS A 60 0.09 6.50 3.92
C LYS A 60 -1.01 6.09 4.89
N VAL A 61 -1.05 4.80 5.24
CA VAL A 61 -2.04 4.29 6.18
C VAL A 61 -1.47 3.06 6.87
N ALA A 62 -1.84 2.88 8.12
CA ALA A 62 -1.44 1.70 8.90
C ALA A 62 -2.60 1.23 9.77
N GLY A 63 -2.84 -0.06 9.79
CA GLY A 63 -3.89 -0.67 10.59
C GLY A 63 -5.30 -0.51 10.07
N LYS A 64 -5.44 0.01 8.84
CA LYS A 64 -6.74 0.23 8.22
C LYS A 64 -6.71 -0.15 6.76
N ILE A 65 -7.88 -0.48 6.22
CA ILE A 65 -8.04 -0.66 4.77
C ILE A 65 -8.69 0.61 4.23
N PRO A 66 -7.96 1.42 3.47
CA PRO A 66 -8.54 2.63 2.89
C PRO A 66 -9.48 2.29 1.74
N GLU A 67 -10.33 3.24 1.39
CA GLU A 67 -11.17 3.08 0.22
C GLU A 67 -10.34 3.23 -1.05
N LYS A 68 -10.81 2.63 -2.13
CA LYS A 68 -10.12 2.71 -3.42
C LYS A 68 -9.94 4.18 -3.87
N GLU A 69 -10.92 5.00 -3.62
CA GLU A 69 -10.84 6.43 -3.94
C GLU A 69 -9.68 7.13 -3.22
N GLY A 70 -9.48 6.80 -1.95
CA GLY A 70 -8.37 7.35 -1.18
C GLY A 70 -7.02 6.91 -1.73
N ILE A 71 -6.91 5.62 -2.11
CA ILE A 71 -5.70 5.08 -2.70
C ILE A 71 -5.41 5.77 -4.03
N LYS A 72 -6.42 5.98 -4.85
CA LYS A 72 -6.26 6.68 -6.13
C LYS A 72 -5.73 8.10 -5.93
N ARG A 73 -6.25 8.82 -4.94
CA ARG A 73 -5.79 10.17 -4.64
C ARG A 73 -4.32 10.20 -4.24
N TRP A 74 -3.90 9.26 -3.42
CA TRP A 74 -2.50 9.17 -3.02
C TRP A 74 -1.59 8.88 -4.21
N ILE A 75 -2.01 7.98 -5.08
CA ILE A 75 -1.25 7.62 -6.29
C ILE A 75 -1.17 8.82 -7.23
N GLU A 76 -2.27 9.50 -7.47
CA GLU A 76 -2.30 10.70 -8.30
C GLU A 76 -1.38 11.79 -7.76
N TYR A 77 -1.43 12.01 -6.46
CA TYR A 77 -0.59 13.00 -5.79
C TYR A 77 0.89 12.68 -5.95
N CYS A 78 1.27 11.43 -5.77
CA CYS A 78 2.66 11.00 -5.87
C CYS A 78 3.18 10.94 -7.31
N SER A 79 2.29 10.83 -8.29
CA SER A 79 2.69 10.73 -9.70
C SER A 79 2.87 12.11 -10.39
N LYS A 80 2.64 13.17 -9.69
CA LYS A 80 2.82 14.52 -10.25
C LYS A 80 4.28 14.96 -10.24
#